data_1fb77c5841bfef25a087fb1a6bc2f2c6
#
_entry.id   1fb77c5841bfef25a087fb1a6bc2f2c6
#
_cell.length_a   1.000
_cell.length_b   1.000
_cell.length_c   1.000
_cell.angle_alpha   90.00
_cell.angle_beta   90.00
_cell.angle_gamma   90.00
#
_symmetry.space_group_name_H-M   'P 1'
#
loop_
_entity.id
_entity.type
_entity.pdbx_description
1 polymer ?
#
loop_
_entity_poly.entity_id
_entity_poly.type
_entity_poly.pdbx_seq_one_letter_code
_entity_poly.pdbx_strand_id
1 'polypeptide(L)'
;ARGAIENRSSRLGVSAVSACESAAKHRLGKLPQADVLLGAYSKHLDRLGVIRLPVDEDHALLAGRLEWNHRDPFDRMLAAQAMIESLVIVTGDPAFADCRGVPTLW
;
A
#
# COMPACT_ATOMS: atom_id res chain seq x y z
N ALA A 1 -5.83 2.16 -3.88
CA ALA A 1 -5.09 1.39 -2.88
C ALA A 1 -6.01 0.42 -2.18
N ARG A 2 -5.50 -0.73 -1.87
CA ARG A 2 -6.27 -1.77 -1.22
C ARG A 2 -6.23 -1.70 0.29
N GLY A 3 -5.40 -0.83 0.83
CA GLY A 3 -5.31 -0.69 2.25
C GLY A 3 -4.39 0.41 2.66
N ALA A 4 -4.48 0.77 3.91
CA ALA A 4 -3.54 1.66 4.57
C ALA A 4 -2.62 0.83 5.45
N ILE A 5 -1.55 1.44 5.91
CA ILE A 5 -0.62 0.83 6.84
C ILE A 5 -0.73 1.58 8.16
N GLU A 6 -0.83 0.83 9.25
CA GLU A 6 -0.90 1.40 10.59
C GLU A 6 0.34 1.00 11.38
N ASN A 7 0.97 1.95 12.03
CA ASN A 7 2.09 1.68 12.92
C ASN A 7 1.59 1.47 14.37
N ARG A 8 2.52 1.10 15.27
CA ARG A 8 2.18 0.78 16.66
C ARG A 8 1.62 1.96 17.45
N SER A 9 1.80 3.18 17.00
CA SER A 9 1.22 4.37 17.62
C SER A 9 -0.15 4.73 17.07
N SER A 10 -0.76 3.83 16.29
CA SER A 10 -2.09 3.98 15.69
C SER A 10 -2.21 5.13 14.70
N ARG A 11 -1.09 5.57 14.13
CA ARG A 11 -1.11 6.57 13.06
C ARG A 11 -1.22 5.88 11.71
N LEU A 12 -2.10 6.39 10.85
CA LEU A 12 -2.26 5.86 9.50
C LEU A 12 -1.10 6.31 8.62
N GLY A 13 -0.57 5.36 7.86
CA GLY A 13 0.41 5.63 6.84
C GLY A 13 -0.12 5.25 5.47
N VAL A 14 0.36 5.94 4.44
CA VAL A 14 0.03 5.62 3.05
C VAL A 14 1.31 5.34 2.30
N SER A 15 1.41 4.14 1.75
CA SER A 15 2.57 3.71 0.99
C SER A 15 2.63 4.39 -0.38
N ALA A 16 3.84 4.66 -0.85
CA ALA A 16 4.07 5.11 -2.22
C ALA A 16 3.54 4.10 -3.25
N VAL A 17 3.43 2.82 -2.89
CA VAL A 17 2.78 1.79 -3.71
C VAL A 17 1.35 2.18 -4.05
N SER A 18 0.61 2.75 -3.09
CA SER A 18 -0.77 3.16 -3.30
C SER A 18 -0.90 4.26 -4.35
N ALA A 19 0.06 5.18 -4.41
CA ALA A 19 0.09 6.20 -5.46
C ALA A 19 0.28 5.56 -6.84
N CYS A 20 1.22 4.62 -6.93
CA CYS A 20 1.50 3.92 -8.19
C CYS A 20 0.28 3.11 -8.65
N GLU A 21 -0.34 2.36 -7.75
CA GLU A 21 -1.52 1.56 -8.06
C GLU A 21 -2.69 2.44 -8.54
N SER A 22 -2.94 3.54 -7.84
CA SER A 22 -4.03 4.47 -8.19
C SER A 22 -3.80 5.10 -9.57
N ALA A 23 -2.57 5.53 -9.84
CA ALA A 23 -2.21 6.11 -11.13
C ALA A 23 -2.33 5.08 -12.27
N ALA A 24 -1.90 3.84 -12.02
CA ALA A 24 -2.01 2.77 -13.01
C ALA A 24 -3.46 2.45 -13.33
N LYS A 25 -4.32 2.37 -12.32
CA LYS A 25 -5.76 2.13 -12.52
C LYS A 25 -6.41 3.27 -13.29
N HIS A 26 -6.05 4.50 -12.99
CA HIS A 26 -6.55 5.67 -13.71
C HIS A 26 -6.16 5.59 -15.19
N ARG A 27 -4.90 5.29 -15.49
CA ARG A 27 -4.41 5.14 -16.86
C ARG A 27 -5.17 4.06 -17.64
N LEU A 28 -5.62 3.01 -16.95
CA LEU A 28 -6.39 1.92 -17.57
C LEU A 28 -7.89 2.22 -17.63
N GLY A 29 -8.33 3.41 -17.28
CA GLY A 29 -9.73 3.82 -17.32
C GLY A 29 -10.59 3.30 -16.18
N LYS A 30 -9.97 2.75 -15.14
CA LYS A 30 -10.71 2.17 -14.01
C LYS A 30 -11.08 3.17 -12.92
N LEU A 31 -10.49 4.37 -12.96
CA LEU A 31 -10.76 5.44 -12.01
C LEU A 31 -10.88 6.78 -12.73
N PRO A 32 -11.89 6.95 -13.61
CA PRO A 32 -11.97 8.14 -14.45
C PRO A 32 -12.19 9.44 -13.68
N GLN A 33 -12.79 9.39 -12.48
CA GLN A 33 -13.02 10.57 -11.65
C GLN A 33 -11.79 10.98 -10.83
N ALA A 34 -10.69 10.25 -10.93
CA ALA A 34 -9.52 10.48 -10.10
C ALA A 34 -8.53 11.50 -10.68
N ASP A 35 -8.81 12.11 -11.84
CA ASP A 35 -7.90 13.07 -12.48
C ASP A 35 -7.46 14.19 -11.54
N VAL A 36 -8.41 14.86 -10.91
CA VAL A 36 -8.14 15.96 -10.00
C VAL A 36 -7.41 15.48 -8.75
N LEU A 37 -7.85 14.34 -8.21
CA LEU A 37 -7.26 13.75 -7.02
C LEU A 37 -5.79 13.38 -7.26
N LEU A 38 -5.49 12.71 -8.37
CA LEU A 38 -4.12 12.29 -8.68
C LEU A 38 -3.23 13.49 -9.00
N GLY A 39 -3.78 14.53 -9.65
CA GLY A 39 -3.03 15.75 -9.94
C GLY A 39 -2.66 16.55 -8.68
N ALA A 40 -3.37 16.34 -7.59
CA ALA A 40 -3.12 17.01 -6.32
C ALA A 40 -2.87 15.99 -5.19
N TYR A 41 -2.38 14.81 -5.52
CA TYR A 41 -2.24 13.69 -4.58
C TYR A 41 -1.49 14.07 -3.31
N SER A 42 -0.34 14.68 -3.47
CA SER A 42 0.50 15.11 -2.36
C SER A 42 -0.22 16.09 -1.42
N LYS A 43 -0.95 17.04 -1.99
CA LYS A 43 -1.72 18.00 -1.19
C LYS A 43 -2.86 17.34 -0.40
N HIS A 44 -3.50 16.35 -1.00
CA HIS A 44 -4.56 15.60 -0.33
C HIS A 44 -3.99 14.80 0.86
N LEU A 45 -2.83 14.17 0.69
CA LEU A 45 -2.18 13.46 1.79
C LEU A 45 -1.78 14.43 2.90
N ASP A 46 -1.28 15.61 2.57
CA ASP A 46 -0.95 16.63 3.55
C ASP A 46 -2.18 17.03 4.38
N ARG A 47 -3.31 17.21 3.73
CA ARG A 47 -4.58 17.58 4.41
C ARG A 47 -5.07 16.48 5.34
N LEU A 48 -4.85 15.21 4.97
CA LEU A 48 -5.28 14.08 5.78
C LEU A 48 -4.36 13.85 6.98
N GLY A 49 -3.16 14.44 6.97
CA GLY A 49 -2.20 14.26 8.05
C GLY A 49 -1.65 12.85 8.17
N VAL A 50 -1.69 12.06 7.10
CA VAL A 50 -1.18 10.68 7.10
C VAL A 50 0.34 10.68 6.97
N ILE A 51 0.97 9.61 7.47
CA ILE A 51 2.40 9.38 7.29
C ILE A 51 2.61 8.84 5.88
N ARG A 52 3.57 9.38 5.15
CA ARG A 52 3.96 8.87 3.84
C ARG A 52 5.08 7.87 4.00
N LEU A 53 4.90 6.71 3.39
CA LEU A 53 5.83 5.59 3.51
C LEU A 53 6.47 5.31 2.15
N PRO A 54 7.72 5.75 1.94
CA PRO A 54 8.41 5.48 0.68
C PRO A 54 8.76 3.99 0.56
N VAL A 55 8.85 3.51 -0.67
CA VAL A 55 9.27 2.15 -0.99
C VAL A 55 10.73 2.20 -1.42
N ASP A 56 11.56 1.35 -0.81
CA ASP A 56 12.97 1.25 -1.15
C ASP A 56 13.32 -0.11 -1.76
N GLU A 57 14.62 -0.31 -2.02
CA GLU A 57 15.11 -1.54 -2.64
C GLU A 57 14.85 -2.78 -1.80
N ASP A 58 14.95 -2.67 -0.47
CA ASP A 58 14.73 -3.80 0.41
C ASP A 58 13.27 -4.26 0.36
N HIS A 59 12.35 -3.31 0.29
CA HIS A 59 10.93 -3.61 0.10
C HIS A 59 10.72 -4.34 -1.23
N ALA A 60 11.32 -3.85 -2.29
CA ALA A 60 11.16 -4.44 -3.62
C ALA A 60 11.74 -5.85 -3.70
N LEU A 61 12.92 -6.06 -3.13
CA LEU A 61 13.56 -7.37 -3.12
C LEU A 61 12.73 -8.39 -2.35
N LEU A 62 12.26 -8.00 -1.16
CA LEU A 62 11.42 -8.88 -0.37
C LEU A 62 10.10 -9.19 -1.08
N ALA A 63 9.49 -8.20 -1.71
CA ALA A 63 8.24 -8.39 -2.45
C ALA A 63 8.38 -9.49 -3.51
N GLY A 64 9.50 -9.48 -4.23
CA GLY A 64 9.77 -10.51 -5.24
C GLY A 64 10.02 -11.90 -4.67
N ARG A 65 10.51 -11.97 -3.42
CA ARG A 65 10.88 -13.23 -2.77
C ARG A 65 9.80 -13.84 -1.90
N LEU A 66 8.69 -13.13 -1.65
CA LEU A 66 7.65 -13.63 -0.75
C LEU A 66 7.10 -14.97 -1.22
N GLU A 67 7.04 -15.93 -0.31
CA GLU A 67 6.36 -17.20 -0.51
C GLU A 67 4.87 -17.03 -0.32
N TRP A 68 4.25 -16.45 -1.31
CA TRP A 68 2.84 -16.09 -1.30
C TRP A 68 2.30 -16.19 -2.72
N ASN A 69 1.23 -16.94 -2.91
CA ASN A 69 0.69 -17.22 -4.25
C ASN A 69 0.02 -16.02 -4.90
N HIS A 70 -0.25 -14.99 -4.15
CA HIS A 70 -0.85 -13.77 -4.67
C HIS A 70 0.12 -13.04 -5.61
N ARG A 71 -0.30 -12.79 -6.85
CA ARG A 71 0.59 -12.28 -7.90
C ARG A 71 0.57 -10.77 -8.09
N ASP A 72 -0.39 -10.08 -7.48
CA ASP A 72 -0.50 -8.63 -7.62
C ASP A 72 0.76 -7.96 -7.08
N PRO A 73 1.56 -7.28 -7.93
CA PRO A 73 2.83 -6.70 -7.50
C PRO A 73 2.64 -5.57 -6.48
N PHE A 74 1.54 -4.83 -6.55
CA PHE A 74 1.28 -3.76 -5.60
C PHE A 74 1.02 -4.32 -4.20
N ASP A 75 0.22 -5.38 -4.12
CA ASP A 75 -0.07 -6.04 -2.84
C ASP A 75 1.19 -6.68 -2.26
N ARG A 76 2.02 -7.29 -3.11
CA ARG A 76 3.29 -7.89 -2.67
C ARG A 76 4.25 -6.82 -2.12
N MET A 77 4.33 -5.66 -2.76
CA MET A 77 5.15 -4.55 -2.28
C MET A 77 4.64 -4.01 -0.94
N LEU A 78 3.33 -3.88 -0.81
CA LEU A 78 2.71 -3.43 0.43
C LEU A 78 2.99 -4.39 1.57
N ALA A 79 2.85 -5.70 1.33
CA ALA A 79 3.14 -6.73 2.31
C ALA A 79 4.60 -6.69 2.74
N ALA A 80 5.52 -6.59 1.79
CA ALA A 80 6.96 -6.52 2.08
C ALA A 80 7.30 -5.30 2.92
N GLN A 81 6.73 -4.15 2.58
CA GLN A 81 6.94 -2.92 3.34
C GLN A 81 6.44 -3.08 4.78
N ALA A 82 5.26 -3.66 4.96
CA ALA A 82 4.71 -3.88 6.29
C ALA A 82 5.59 -4.81 7.12
N MET A 83 6.14 -5.86 6.51
CA MET A 83 7.02 -6.79 7.20
C MET A 83 8.32 -6.12 7.66
N ILE A 84 8.97 -5.37 6.78
CA ILE A 84 10.25 -4.71 7.06
C ILE A 84 10.07 -3.60 8.10
N GLU A 85 9.01 -2.82 7.97
CA GLU A 85 8.77 -1.68 8.85
C GLU A 85 7.97 -2.04 10.11
N SER A 86 7.64 -3.32 10.29
CA SER A 86 6.85 -3.82 11.44
C SER A 86 5.50 -3.10 11.56
N LEU A 87 4.79 -3.05 10.46
CA LEU A 87 3.50 -2.36 10.35
C LEU A 87 2.35 -3.36 10.19
N VAL A 88 1.15 -2.91 10.49
CA VAL A 88 -0.09 -3.67 10.29
C VAL A 88 -0.80 -3.13 9.05
N ILE A 89 -1.21 -4.02 8.15
CA ILE A 89 -2.00 -3.62 6.98
C ILE A 89 -3.46 -3.52 7.36
N VAL A 90 -4.07 -2.37 7.09
CA VAL A 90 -5.51 -2.18 7.24
C VAL A 90 -6.15 -2.46 5.89
N THR A 91 -6.80 -3.61 5.76
CA THR A 91 -7.37 -4.06 4.49
C THR A 91 -8.53 -4.99 4.70
N GLY A 92 -9.55 -4.88 3.83
CA GLY A 92 -10.64 -5.84 3.76
C GLY A 92 -10.40 -6.96 2.75
N ASP A 93 -9.25 -6.97 2.08
CA ASP A 93 -8.92 -7.97 1.06
C ASP A 93 -8.47 -9.28 1.72
N PRO A 94 -9.22 -10.39 1.53
CA PRO A 94 -8.87 -11.67 2.16
C PRO A 94 -7.55 -12.27 1.68
N ALA A 95 -7.01 -11.82 0.56
CA ALA A 95 -5.74 -12.33 0.04
C ALA A 95 -4.59 -12.15 1.04
N PHE A 96 -4.62 -11.08 1.84
CA PHE A 96 -3.56 -10.83 2.83
C PHE A 96 -3.56 -11.80 4.00
N ALA A 97 -4.66 -12.51 4.24
CA ALA A 97 -4.73 -13.51 5.32
C ALA A 97 -3.75 -14.67 5.09
N ASP A 98 -3.42 -14.96 3.84
CA ASP A 98 -2.50 -16.05 3.49
C ASP A 98 -1.03 -15.60 3.45
N CYS A 99 -0.75 -14.35 3.68
CA CYS A 99 0.61 -13.83 3.67
C CYS A 99 1.22 -13.92 5.07
N ARG A 100 2.14 -14.85 5.26
CA ARG A 100 2.81 -15.03 6.54
C ARG A 100 3.66 -13.82 6.90
N GLY A 101 3.64 -13.46 8.17
CA GLY A 101 4.46 -12.37 8.70
C GLY A 101 3.85 -10.99 8.53
N VAL A 102 2.65 -10.91 7.99
CA VAL A 102 1.95 -9.64 7.82
C VAL A 102 0.68 -9.62 8.66
N PRO A 103 0.67 -8.93 9.79
CA PRO A 103 -0.56 -8.75 10.54
C PRO A 103 -1.51 -7.82 9.78
N THR A 104 -2.78 -8.14 9.81
CA THR A 104 -3.82 -7.33 9.18
C THR A 104 -4.86 -6.91 10.18
N LEU A 105 -5.50 -5.77 9.90
CA LEU A 105 -6.57 -5.21 10.71
C LEU A 105 -7.72 -4.84 9.79
N TRP A 106 -8.88 -5.37 10.12
CA TRP A 106 -10.13 -4.97 9.48
C TRP A 106 -11.25 -5.78 10.04
#